data_d104b9692b3d914b4033a283c0843545
#
_entry.id   d104b9692b3d914b4033a283c0843545
#
_cell.length_a   1.000
_cell.length_b   1.000
_cell.length_c   1.000
_cell.angle_alpha   90.00
_cell.angle_beta   90.00
_cell.angle_gamma   90.00
#
_symmetry.space_group_name_H-M   'P 1'
#
loop_
_entity.id
_entity.type
_entity.pdbx_description
1 polymer ?
#
loop_
_entity_poly.entity_id
_entity_poly.type
_entity_poly.pdbx_seq_one_letter_code
_entity_poly.pdbx_strand_id
1 'polypeptide(L)'
;MLLKHLSITAFCSFLLVGSVACSSSNEEQVQQFVEQETKVRTESVEKESTSEETPTQTAENQTGSAIEEKELDSEESGPNYMSGDSDYIFDQEQLHTFELTLSDQNLSYLDSAPALEEYVPGTLTFEGETLPVGIRYKGSVGAWVGCLSGDLFQTDGEKTCTKLSMKVKINWEDSDDTFYEVKKLQFHSQNLDPTKMHERLGYYLFREMGVPAPRSVHARLIINGEYNGVYALTEQIDGRFTRENFNDGTGNLYKEVWPITNNGEPRLRDGDFEWALKTNEDEDPTFDIVHGFSEAIAKSDESNRQEVMREWMDIDQVLAYAVVDRAIANDDGVFHWYCDNERIDIGDSNLEQIECNPHNFYWYEDPTARTMHLIPWDLDNAFQNISQPNPVTPIKDKWGETTNDCKAFTFGGWGLPQLSAACDPIIATWASFEPEYEEIRNNFFTNTFTKEDIENLINTWAGQIKDSVQEAAESHKDQPSLRSWLSNLERFKNDLQTVRNNN
;
A
#
# COMPACT_ATOMS: atom_id res chain seq x y z
N MET A 1 -18.24 18.18 -29.84
CA MET A 1 -19.47 17.73 -29.18
C MET A 1 -19.79 16.26 -29.41
N LEU A 2 -19.09 15.53 -30.28
CA LEU A 2 -19.29 14.07 -30.53
C LEU A 2 -18.25 13.16 -29.85
N LEU A 3 -17.15 13.68 -29.33
CA LEU A 3 -16.13 12.89 -28.66
C LEU A 3 -16.38 12.64 -27.14
N LYS A 4 -17.22 13.47 -26.51
CA LYS A 4 -17.57 13.27 -25.07
C LYS A 4 -18.48 12.08 -24.81
N HIS A 5 -19.18 11.56 -25.82
CA HIS A 5 -20.11 10.42 -25.63
C HIS A 5 -19.47 9.04 -25.80
N LEU A 6 -18.28 8.93 -26.38
CA LEU A 6 -17.62 7.62 -26.53
C LEU A 6 -16.87 7.14 -25.28
N SER A 7 -16.37 8.05 -24.44
CA SER A 7 -15.67 7.69 -23.18
C SER A 7 -16.59 7.07 -22.14
N ILE A 8 -17.82 7.55 -22.04
CA ILE A 8 -18.79 7.12 -21.02
C ILE A 8 -19.32 5.71 -21.30
N THR A 9 -19.43 5.34 -22.58
CA THR A 9 -19.97 4.01 -22.97
C THR A 9 -18.98 2.88 -22.74
N ALA A 10 -17.69 3.13 -22.77
CA ALA A 10 -16.65 2.13 -22.49
C ALA A 10 -16.57 1.79 -21.01
N PHE A 11 -16.85 2.75 -20.12
CA PHE A 11 -16.79 2.57 -18.67
C PHE A 11 -17.96 1.74 -18.13
N CYS A 12 -19.17 1.93 -18.65
CA CYS A 12 -20.34 1.12 -18.26
C CYS A 12 -20.18 -0.39 -18.58
N SER A 13 -19.30 -0.75 -19.50
CA SER A 13 -19.08 -2.16 -19.87
C SER A 13 -18.15 -2.91 -18.90
N PHE A 14 -17.38 -2.23 -18.07
CA PHE A 14 -16.45 -2.87 -17.11
C PHE A 14 -17.06 -3.10 -15.72
N LEU A 15 -18.13 -2.39 -15.35
CA LEU A 15 -18.87 -2.55 -14.09
C LEU A 15 -20.10 -3.45 -14.19
N LEU A 16 -20.41 -4.05 -15.37
CA LEU A 16 -21.59 -4.88 -15.59
C LEU A 16 -21.40 -6.34 -15.18
N VAL A 17 -21.29 -6.57 -13.87
CA VAL A 17 -21.86 -7.77 -13.24
C VAL A 17 -22.91 -7.32 -12.21
N GLY A 18 -23.78 -6.44 -12.59
CA GLY A 18 -24.93 -6.00 -11.83
C GLY A 18 -25.62 -4.84 -12.57
N SER A 19 -26.81 -5.08 -13.05
CA SER A 19 -27.61 -4.13 -13.84
C SER A 19 -27.90 -2.84 -13.07
N VAL A 20 -27.18 -1.77 -13.35
CA VAL A 20 -27.56 -0.39 -12.99
C VAL A 20 -27.48 0.48 -14.23
N ALA A 21 -28.55 1.21 -14.50
CA ALA A 21 -28.68 2.10 -15.64
C ALA A 21 -27.85 3.37 -15.42
N CYS A 22 -26.96 3.69 -16.36
CA CYS A 22 -26.22 4.95 -16.36
C CYS A 22 -27.16 6.14 -16.57
N SER A 23 -27.20 7.05 -15.61
CA SER A 23 -27.86 8.35 -15.73
C SER A 23 -26.84 9.49 -15.70
N SER A 24 -27.20 10.65 -16.23
CA SER A 24 -26.35 11.83 -16.42
C SER A 24 -25.87 12.54 -15.12
N SER A 25 -26.06 11.91 -13.96
CA SER A 25 -25.62 12.40 -12.65
C SER A 25 -24.18 12.02 -12.28
N ASN A 26 -23.47 11.28 -13.13
CA ASN A 26 -22.17 10.67 -12.78
C ASN A 26 -20.98 11.66 -12.80
N GLU A 27 -21.09 12.81 -13.47
CA GLU A 27 -20.00 13.80 -13.47
C GLU A 27 -19.85 14.50 -12.11
N GLU A 28 -20.96 14.79 -11.43
CA GLU A 28 -20.95 15.34 -10.08
C GLU A 28 -20.47 14.31 -9.03
N GLN A 29 -20.77 13.04 -9.23
CA GLN A 29 -20.35 11.96 -8.32
C GLN A 29 -18.86 11.66 -8.40
N VAL A 30 -18.27 11.72 -9.59
CA VAL A 30 -16.81 11.56 -9.79
C VAL A 30 -16.05 12.73 -9.16
N GLN A 31 -16.59 13.92 -9.23
CA GLN A 31 -15.97 15.11 -8.64
C GLN A 31 -15.98 15.04 -7.11
N GLN A 32 -17.07 14.56 -6.51
CA GLN A 32 -17.19 14.33 -5.07
C GLN A 32 -16.23 13.22 -4.58
N PHE A 33 -15.91 12.24 -5.43
CA PHE A 33 -14.97 11.17 -5.09
C PHE A 33 -13.54 11.68 -4.82
N VAL A 34 -13.02 12.53 -5.71
CA VAL A 34 -11.67 13.08 -5.58
C VAL A 34 -11.56 14.00 -4.36
N GLU A 35 -12.58 14.84 -4.14
CA GLU A 35 -12.66 15.72 -2.99
C GLU A 35 -12.69 14.92 -1.67
N GLN A 36 -13.35 13.77 -1.68
CA GLN A 36 -13.52 12.93 -0.51
C GLN A 36 -12.26 12.09 -0.22
N GLU A 37 -11.54 11.60 -1.24
CA GLU A 37 -10.26 10.91 -1.06
C GLU A 37 -9.23 11.82 -0.39
N THR A 38 -9.13 13.05 -0.84
CA THR A 38 -8.20 14.03 -0.26
C THR A 38 -8.58 14.36 1.19
N LYS A 39 -9.87 14.50 1.47
CA LYS A 39 -10.37 14.85 2.81
C LYS A 39 -10.26 13.70 3.81
N VAL A 40 -10.63 12.47 3.39
CA VAL A 40 -10.53 11.27 4.24
C VAL A 40 -9.07 10.94 4.53
N ARG A 41 -8.18 11.18 3.56
CA ARG A 41 -6.73 10.97 3.74
C ARG A 41 -6.13 11.95 4.75
N THR A 42 -6.55 13.21 4.74
CA THR A 42 -6.14 14.21 5.74
C THR A 42 -6.70 13.87 7.12
N GLU A 43 -7.95 13.43 7.19
CA GLU A 43 -8.61 13.06 8.46
C GLU A 43 -8.08 11.72 9.05
N SER A 44 -7.66 10.76 8.23
CA SER A 44 -7.06 9.51 8.71
C SER A 44 -5.66 9.73 9.29
N VAL A 45 -4.89 10.64 8.71
CA VAL A 45 -3.59 11.05 9.23
C VAL A 45 -3.75 11.78 10.57
N GLU A 46 -4.70 12.72 10.69
CA GLU A 46 -4.98 13.43 11.94
C GLU A 46 -5.47 12.49 13.06
N LYS A 47 -6.21 11.42 12.72
CA LYS A 47 -6.72 10.46 13.72
C LYS A 47 -5.65 9.49 14.24
N GLU A 48 -4.68 9.10 13.43
CA GLU A 48 -3.55 8.27 13.90
C GLU A 48 -2.65 9.03 14.88
N SER A 49 -2.56 10.36 14.77
CA SER A 49 -1.72 11.21 15.63
C SER A 49 -2.38 11.64 16.95
N THR A 50 -3.71 11.52 17.09
CA THR A 50 -4.44 12.03 18.27
C THR A 50 -4.85 10.97 19.29
N SER A 51 -4.53 9.67 19.10
CA SER A 51 -4.97 8.59 19.97
C SER A 51 -4.02 8.23 21.13
N GLU A 52 -2.93 8.98 21.36
CA GLU A 52 -1.98 8.74 22.46
C GLU A 52 -1.75 9.97 23.34
N GLU A 53 -2.75 10.36 24.11
CA GLU A 53 -2.53 11.18 25.32
C GLU A 53 -2.80 10.34 26.57
N THR A 54 -1.74 9.89 27.24
CA THR A 54 -1.81 9.24 28.55
C THR A 54 -1.50 10.26 29.66
N PRO A 55 -2.29 10.35 30.72
CA PRO A 55 -1.97 11.21 31.86
C PRO A 55 -0.92 10.57 32.77
N THR A 56 0.18 11.26 32.93
CA THR A 56 1.23 10.96 33.90
C THR A 56 0.70 11.02 35.33
N GLN A 57 0.70 9.96 36.08
CA GLN A 57 0.62 9.94 37.52
C GLN A 57 1.94 9.56 38.17
N THR A 58 2.51 10.51 38.87
CA THR A 58 3.65 10.35 39.77
C THR A 58 3.30 9.44 40.96
N ALA A 59 4.11 8.40 41.18
CA ALA A 59 4.08 7.62 42.42
C ALA A 59 5.44 7.69 43.15
N GLU A 60 5.32 8.07 44.40
CA GLU A 60 6.42 8.23 45.35
C GLU A 60 7.01 6.89 45.82
N ASN A 61 8.33 6.94 46.06
CA ASN A 61 9.15 5.90 46.70
C ASN A 61 8.62 5.45 48.08
N GLN A 62 8.64 4.13 48.32
CA GLN A 62 8.94 3.59 49.65
C GLN A 62 9.80 2.28 49.58
N THR A 63 10.84 2.34 50.37
CA THR A 63 11.85 1.34 50.61
C THR A 63 11.36 0.17 51.47
N GLY A 64 11.88 -1.04 51.17
CA GLY A 64 12.34 -1.92 52.21
C GLY A 64 11.81 -3.35 52.27
N SER A 65 12.72 -4.25 52.24
CA SER A 65 12.83 -5.54 52.99
C SER A 65 12.88 -6.82 52.16
N ALA A 66 14.02 -7.47 52.31
CA ALA A 66 14.32 -8.80 51.84
C ALA A 66 13.46 -9.89 52.50
N ILE A 67 13.01 -10.88 51.76
CA ILE A 67 12.64 -12.21 52.26
C ILE A 67 12.78 -13.27 51.16
N GLU A 68 13.63 -14.27 51.45
CA GLU A 68 13.66 -15.68 51.07
C GLU A 68 13.31 -16.13 49.64
N GLU A 69 14.33 -16.73 49.04
CA GLU A 69 14.24 -17.69 47.94
C GLU A 69 13.31 -18.86 48.30
N LYS A 70 12.29 -19.04 47.52
CA LYS A 70 11.50 -20.26 47.46
C LYS A 70 11.58 -20.75 46.01
N GLU A 71 12.27 -21.89 45.83
CA GLU A 71 12.18 -22.65 44.59
C GLU A 71 10.70 -22.85 44.24
N LEU A 72 10.27 -22.25 43.13
CA LEU A 72 9.02 -22.59 42.50
C LEU A 72 9.32 -23.53 41.34
N ASP A 73 8.58 -24.64 41.37
CA ASP A 73 8.50 -25.62 40.29
C ASP A 73 8.42 -24.96 38.91
N SER A 74 9.19 -25.51 37.98
CA SER A 74 9.11 -25.20 36.57
C SER A 74 7.71 -25.55 36.06
N GLU A 75 6.81 -24.59 36.01
CA GLU A 75 5.66 -24.67 35.11
C GLU A 75 6.24 -24.81 33.70
N GLU A 76 5.87 -25.87 32.99
CA GLU A 76 6.09 -26.00 31.55
C GLU A 76 5.45 -24.77 30.91
N SER A 77 6.27 -23.79 30.56
CA SER A 77 5.82 -22.69 29.68
C SER A 77 5.41 -23.33 28.36
N GLY A 78 4.16 -23.24 28.02
CA GLY A 78 3.65 -23.61 26.71
C GLY A 78 4.47 -22.95 25.58
N PRO A 79 4.33 -23.40 24.35
CA PRO A 79 5.10 -22.86 23.24
C PRO A 79 4.95 -21.32 23.19
N ASN A 80 6.08 -20.65 23.25
CA ASN A 80 6.12 -19.18 23.26
C ASN A 80 6.07 -18.66 21.82
N TYR A 81 4.85 -18.58 21.24
CA TYR A 81 4.66 -18.06 19.87
C TYR A 81 5.00 -16.58 19.74
N MET A 82 5.16 -15.89 20.86
CA MET A 82 5.63 -14.51 20.93
C MET A 82 7.10 -14.39 20.51
N SER A 83 7.83 -15.49 20.40
CA SER A 83 9.26 -15.53 20.03
C SER A 83 9.55 -16.23 18.69
N GLY A 84 8.53 -16.58 17.92
CA GLY A 84 8.72 -17.15 16.60
C GLY A 84 9.17 -16.09 15.59
N ASP A 85 9.95 -16.50 14.58
CA ASP A 85 10.36 -15.65 13.47
C ASP A 85 9.17 -15.32 12.56
N SER A 86 9.07 -14.09 12.11
CA SER A 86 8.03 -13.62 11.20
C SER A 86 8.07 -14.32 9.83
N ASP A 87 9.18 -14.93 9.44
CA ASP A 87 9.27 -15.75 8.24
C ASP A 87 8.25 -16.89 8.23
N TYR A 88 7.86 -17.39 9.42
CA TYR A 88 6.86 -18.44 9.51
C TYR A 88 5.48 -17.99 9.01
N ILE A 89 5.02 -16.81 9.41
CA ILE A 89 3.69 -16.30 9.01
C ILE A 89 3.69 -15.70 7.61
N PHE A 90 4.87 -15.34 7.07
CA PHE A 90 5.04 -14.84 5.71
C PHE A 90 5.67 -15.87 4.76
N ASP A 91 5.66 -17.17 5.14
CA ASP A 91 6.18 -18.24 4.30
C ASP A 91 5.38 -18.35 2.99
N GLN A 92 6.10 -18.26 1.87
CA GLN A 92 5.49 -18.31 0.53
C GLN A 92 4.94 -19.69 0.16
N GLU A 93 5.31 -20.74 0.89
CA GLU A 93 4.85 -22.11 0.64
C GLU A 93 3.65 -22.51 1.52
N GLN A 94 3.29 -21.69 2.50
CA GLN A 94 2.24 -21.97 3.47
C GLN A 94 0.95 -21.17 3.19
N LEU A 95 -0.18 -21.78 3.53
CA LEU A 95 -1.48 -21.10 3.58
C LEU A 95 -2.01 -21.18 5.00
N HIS A 96 -1.72 -20.17 5.80
CA HIS A 96 -2.16 -20.11 7.18
C HIS A 96 -3.63 -19.73 7.32
N THR A 97 -4.24 -20.23 8.41
CA THR A 97 -5.61 -19.85 8.81
C THR A 97 -5.56 -19.05 10.09
N PHE A 98 -6.16 -17.88 10.06
CA PHE A 98 -6.31 -16.99 11.21
C PHE A 98 -7.79 -16.91 11.58
N GLU A 99 -8.11 -16.95 12.86
CA GLU A 99 -9.47 -16.79 13.36
C GLU A 99 -9.56 -15.55 14.27
N LEU A 100 -10.45 -14.64 13.93
CA LEU A 100 -10.78 -13.46 14.73
C LEU A 100 -12.13 -13.68 15.42
N THR A 101 -12.17 -13.50 16.74
CA THR A 101 -13.39 -13.58 17.50
C THR A 101 -13.70 -12.25 18.16
N LEU A 102 -14.88 -11.71 17.89
CA LEU A 102 -15.41 -10.47 18.45
C LEU A 102 -16.76 -10.72 19.09
N SER A 103 -17.15 -9.91 20.06
CA SER A 103 -18.55 -9.90 20.50
C SER A 103 -19.48 -9.45 19.37
N ASP A 104 -20.72 -9.90 19.39
CA ASP A 104 -21.73 -9.46 18.41
C ASP A 104 -21.90 -7.94 18.41
N GLN A 105 -21.76 -7.30 19.57
CA GLN A 105 -21.82 -5.85 19.68
C GLN A 105 -20.64 -5.18 18.96
N ASN A 106 -19.42 -5.68 19.13
CA ASN A 106 -18.22 -5.13 18.50
C ASN A 106 -18.25 -5.33 16.99
N LEU A 107 -18.64 -6.51 16.52
CA LEU A 107 -18.76 -6.77 15.09
C LEU A 107 -19.84 -5.87 14.46
N SER A 108 -21.01 -5.75 15.09
CA SER A 108 -22.06 -4.83 14.63
C SER A 108 -21.62 -3.37 14.62
N TYR A 109 -20.80 -2.97 15.59
CA TYR A 109 -20.22 -1.62 15.62
C TYR A 109 -19.31 -1.39 14.42
N LEU A 110 -18.35 -2.29 14.16
CA LEU A 110 -17.48 -2.20 13.00
C LEU A 110 -18.27 -2.19 11.68
N ASP A 111 -19.26 -3.06 11.54
CA ASP A 111 -20.06 -3.18 10.32
C ASP A 111 -20.96 -1.96 10.08
N SER A 112 -21.34 -1.24 11.13
CA SER A 112 -22.18 -0.04 11.02
C SER A 112 -21.45 1.18 10.47
N ALA A 113 -20.12 1.28 10.66
CA ALA A 113 -19.30 2.40 10.20
C ALA A 113 -17.84 1.96 9.94
N PRO A 114 -17.60 1.13 8.92
CA PRO A 114 -16.27 0.53 8.68
C PRO A 114 -15.15 1.56 8.48
N ALA A 115 -15.46 2.67 7.85
CA ALA A 115 -14.52 3.72 7.51
C ALA A 115 -14.10 4.62 8.70
N LEU A 116 -14.68 4.44 9.90
CA LEU A 116 -14.17 5.10 11.11
C LEU A 116 -12.80 4.55 11.53
N GLU A 117 -12.48 3.32 11.09
CA GLU A 117 -11.21 2.67 11.38
C GLU A 117 -10.87 2.58 12.89
N GLU A 118 -11.90 2.52 13.74
CA GLU A 118 -11.74 2.42 15.18
C GLU A 118 -11.51 0.98 15.64
N TYR A 119 -10.53 0.78 16.53
CA TYR A 119 -10.27 -0.53 17.10
C TYR A 119 -11.31 -0.93 18.13
N VAL A 120 -11.72 -2.20 18.07
CA VAL A 120 -12.53 -2.84 19.11
C VAL A 120 -11.79 -4.06 19.68
N PRO A 121 -12.01 -4.43 20.95
CA PRO A 121 -11.41 -5.63 21.52
C PRO A 121 -11.95 -6.90 20.89
N GLY A 122 -11.06 -7.87 20.68
CA GLY A 122 -11.32 -9.19 20.21
C GLY A 122 -10.19 -10.15 20.54
N THR A 123 -10.22 -11.34 19.94
CA THR A 123 -9.13 -12.31 20.05
C THR A 123 -8.68 -12.79 18.68
N LEU A 124 -7.40 -13.09 18.55
CA LEU A 124 -6.81 -13.80 17.44
C LEU A 124 -6.50 -15.23 17.89
N THR A 125 -7.01 -16.22 17.16
CA THR A 125 -6.63 -17.62 17.33
C THR A 125 -5.83 -18.08 16.12
N PHE A 126 -4.65 -18.66 16.38
CA PHE A 126 -3.75 -19.18 15.37
C PHE A 126 -3.14 -20.49 15.89
N GLU A 127 -3.27 -21.57 15.09
CA GLU A 127 -2.75 -22.91 15.44
C GLU A 127 -3.16 -23.43 16.84
N GLY A 128 -4.35 -23.06 17.28
CA GLY A 128 -4.90 -23.47 18.57
C GLY A 128 -4.59 -22.53 19.73
N GLU A 129 -3.78 -21.54 19.53
CA GLU A 129 -3.42 -20.53 20.51
C GLU A 129 -4.21 -19.25 20.32
N THR A 130 -4.61 -18.63 21.42
CA THR A 130 -5.48 -17.45 21.40
C THR A 130 -4.87 -16.31 22.21
N LEU A 131 -4.84 -15.12 21.62
CA LEU A 131 -4.35 -13.89 22.26
C LEU A 131 -5.35 -12.74 22.12
N PRO A 132 -5.45 -11.84 23.12
CA PRO A 132 -6.26 -10.63 23.02
C PRO A 132 -5.66 -9.65 22.01
N VAL A 133 -6.50 -9.02 21.20
CA VAL A 133 -6.06 -8.10 20.15
C VAL A 133 -7.07 -6.97 19.96
N GLY A 134 -6.63 -5.86 19.38
CA GLY A 134 -7.50 -4.85 18.80
C GLY A 134 -7.79 -5.19 17.34
N ILE A 135 -9.04 -5.07 16.92
CA ILE A 135 -9.47 -5.39 15.56
C ILE A 135 -10.21 -4.20 14.98
N ARG A 136 -9.90 -3.84 13.72
CA ARG A 136 -10.63 -2.83 12.96
C ARG A 136 -10.67 -3.15 11.48
N TYR A 137 -11.57 -2.54 10.75
CA TYR A 137 -11.44 -2.43 9.30
C TYR A 137 -10.36 -1.41 8.93
N LYS A 138 -9.86 -1.47 7.70
CA LYS A 138 -8.88 -0.52 7.17
C LYS A 138 -9.12 -0.27 5.68
N GLY A 139 -8.72 0.89 5.22
CA GLY A 139 -8.74 1.23 3.81
C GLY A 139 -8.86 2.72 3.57
N SER A 140 -8.78 3.10 2.31
CA SER A 140 -9.19 4.41 1.81
C SER A 140 -10.47 4.27 0.99
N VAL A 141 -10.88 5.30 0.29
CA VAL A 141 -12.11 5.31 -0.51
C VAL A 141 -12.21 4.11 -1.46
N GLY A 142 -11.11 3.75 -2.14
CA GLY A 142 -11.06 2.60 -3.06
C GLY A 142 -11.40 1.26 -2.39
N ALA A 143 -10.98 1.06 -1.15
CA ALA A 143 -11.26 -0.16 -0.39
C ALA A 143 -12.75 -0.35 -0.05
N TRP A 144 -13.52 0.74 0.00
CA TRP A 144 -14.94 0.75 0.36
C TRP A 144 -15.87 0.61 -0.84
N VAL A 145 -15.38 0.84 -2.05
CA VAL A 145 -16.19 0.84 -3.28
C VAL A 145 -16.97 -0.47 -3.45
N GLY A 146 -18.29 -0.33 -3.52
CA GLY A 146 -19.22 -1.48 -3.68
C GLY A 146 -19.39 -2.34 -2.42
N CYS A 147 -18.82 -1.92 -1.29
CA CYS A 147 -18.88 -2.63 -0.01
C CYS A 147 -19.64 -1.88 1.09
N LEU A 148 -20.05 -0.64 0.85
CA LEU A 148 -20.85 0.14 1.78
C LEU A 148 -22.26 0.39 1.23
N SER A 149 -23.21 0.61 2.15
CA SER A 149 -24.56 1.07 1.80
C SER A 149 -24.49 2.57 1.47
N GLY A 150 -25.17 3.00 0.43
CA GLY A 150 -25.15 4.40 0.01
C GLY A 150 -24.57 4.57 -1.38
N ASP A 151 -24.09 5.76 -1.69
CA ASP A 151 -23.49 6.06 -3.00
C ASP A 151 -22.12 5.42 -3.15
N LEU A 152 -21.74 5.10 -4.38
CA LEU A 152 -20.59 4.24 -4.71
C LEU A 152 -19.26 4.70 -4.08
N PHE A 153 -19.10 6.00 -3.89
CA PHE A 153 -17.86 6.61 -3.41
C PHE A 153 -17.97 7.27 -2.02
N GLN A 154 -19.10 7.04 -1.32
CA GLN A 154 -19.26 7.53 0.04
C GLN A 154 -18.71 6.53 1.06
N THR A 155 -18.19 7.06 2.17
CA THR A 155 -17.54 6.27 3.23
C THR A 155 -18.38 6.18 4.50
N ASP A 156 -19.57 6.78 4.53
CA ASP A 156 -20.45 6.87 5.71
C ASP A 156 -21.51 5.77 5.79
N GLY A 157 -21.40 4.73 4.98
CA GLY A 157 -22.38 3.64 4.91
C GLY A 157 -22.04 2.44 5.80
N GLU A 158 -23.06 1.57 6.00
CA GLU A 158 -22.87 0.27 6.63
C GLU A 158 -22.24 -0.73 5.65
N LYS A 159 -21.50 -1.69 6.17
CA LYS A 159 -20.90 -2.78 5.38
C LYS A 159 -21.97 -3.64 4.71
N THR A 160 -21.80 -3.88 3.42
CA THR A 160 -22.73 -4.70 2.61
C THR A 160 -22.06 -5.91 1.97
N CYS A 161 -20.73 -5.93 1.84
CA CYS A 161 -19.97 -7.05 1.28
C CYS A 161 -19.50 -8.02 2.38
N THR A 162 -19.13 -9.23 2.00
CA THR A 162 -18.56 -10.22 2.93
C THR A 162 -17.21 -9.75 3.47
N LYS A 163 -16.33 -9.26 2.59
CA LYS A 163 -14.93 -8.95 2.92
C LYS A 163 -14.66 -7.46 2.89
N LEU A 164 -14.03 -6.96 3.95
CA LEU A 164 -13.28 -5.70 3.96
C LEU A 164 -11.87 -5.97 4.48
N SER A 165 -10.92 -5.14 4.10
CA SER A 165 -9.57 -5.22 4.64
C SER A 165 -9.56 -4.94 6.14
N MET A 166 -8.74 -5.68 6.88
CA MET A 166 -8.71 -5.64 8.34
C MET A 166 -7.30 -5.40 8.86
N LYS A 167 -7.22 -4.71 9.99
CA LYS A 167 -5.99 -4.52 10.74
C LYS A 167 -6.17 -5.08 12.14
N VAL A 168 -5.23 -5.91 12.57
CA VAL A 168 -5.21 -6.53 13.89
C VAL A 168 -4.01 -5.97 14.65
N LYS A 169 -4.26 -5.32 15.78
CA LYS A 169 -3.22 -4.76 16.67
C LYS A 169 -2.93 -5.78 17.76
N ILE A 170 -1.71 -6.34 17.76
CA ILE A 170 -1.26 -7.34 18.73
C ILE A 170 -0.91 -6.68 20.07
N ASN A 171 -0.16 -5.59 20.03
CA ASN A 171 0.16 -4.79 21.22
C ASN A 171 -1.06 -3.97 21.68
N TRP A 172 -2.17 -4.69 21.97
CA TRP A 172 -3.44 -4.11 22.40
C TRP A 172 -3.39 -3.71 23.88
N GLU A 173 -4.10 -2.62 24.25
CA GLU A 173 -4.16 -2.12 25.62
C GLU A 173 -2.79 -1.86 26.24
N ASP A 174 -1.90 -1.21 25.49
CA ASP A 174 -0.54 -0.82 25.90
C ASP A 174 0.38 -1.98 26.27
N SER A 175 0.09 -3.19 25.78
CA SER A 175 1.02 -4.31 25.91
C SER A 175 2.19 -4.17 24.92
N ASP A 176 3.36 -4.68 25.28
CA ASP A 176 4.52 -4.79 24.38
C ASP A 176 4.52 -6.11 23.58
N ASP A 177 3.38 -6.79 23.55
CA ASP A 177 3.24 -8.10 22.92
C ASP A 177 3.52 -8.05 21.42
N THR A 178 4.12 -9.12 20.93
CA THR A 178 4.31 -9.37 19.49
C THR A 178 3.80 -10.76 19.14
N PHE A 179 3.48 -10.95 17.90
CA PHE A 179 3.09 -12.23 17.32
C PHE A 179 4.03 -12.53 16.16
N TYR A 180 4.93 -13.50 16.32
CA TYR A 180 6.01 -13.72 15.35
C TYR A 180 6.73 -12.42 15.00
N GLU A 181 7.16 -11.69 16.03
CA GLU A 181 7.86 -10.40 15.98
C GLU A 181 7.03 -9.22 15.43
N VAL A 182 5.82 -9.43 14.91
CA VAL A 182 5.01 -8.32 14.39
C VAL A 182 4.05 -7.78 15.46
N LYS A 183 3.86 -6.47 15.49
CA LYS A 183 2.91 -5.78 16.35
C LYS A 183 1.53 -5.61 15.70
N LYS A 184 1.45 -5.73 14.38
CA LYS A 184 0.22 -5.54 13.61
C LYS A 184 0.16 -6.54 12.45
N LEU A 185 -1.00 -7.15 12.22
CA LEU A 185 -1.31 -7.93 11.01
C LEU A 185 -2.24 -7.15 10.10
N GLN A 186 -1.99 -7.19 8.81
CA GLN A 186 -2.83 -6.55 7.80
C GLN A 186 -3.38 -7.60 6.83
N PHE A 187 -4.70 -7.77 6.84
CA PHE A 187 -5.42 -8.64 5.94
C PHE A 187 -6.10 -7.80 4.87
N HIS A 188 -5.56 -7.77 3.66
CA HIS A 188 -6.15 -7.04 2.54
C HIS A 188 -7.19 -7.88 1.83
N SER A 189 -8.38 -7.33 1.61
CA SER A 189 -9.54 -8.07 1.10
C SER A 189 -9.39 -8.50 -0.36
N GLN A 190 -8.59 -7.80 -1.15
CA GLN A 190 -8.41 -8.05 -2.59
C GLN A 190 -9.73 -8.07 -3.37
N ASN A 191 -10.70 -7.21 -3.00
CA ASN A 191 -12.00 -7.20 -3.65
C ASN A 191 -11.94 -6.74 -5.11
N LEU A 192 -11.00 -5.86 -5.44
CA LEU A 192 -10.79 -5.35 -6.79
C LEU A 192 -9.84 -6.24 -7.63
N ASP A 193 -9.14 -7.19 -7.01
CA ASP A 193 -8.32 -8.18 -7.72
C ASP A 193 -9.07 -9.49 -7.93
N PRO A 194 -9.60 -9.76 -9.13
CA PRO A 194 -10.33 -10.97 -9.43
C PRO A 194 -9.42 -12.22 -9.47
N THR A 195 -8.10 -12.04 -9.48
CA THR A 195 -7.10 -13.12 -9.49
C THR A 195 -6.57 -13.45 -8.11
N LYS A 196 -6.54 -12.48 -7.21
CA LYS A 196 -5.90 -12.48 -5.89
C LYS A 196 -4.38 -12.60 -5.95
N MET A 197 -3.77 -12.18 -7.06
CA MET A 197 -2.33 -12.31 -7.31
C MET A 197 -1.59 -10.97 -7.34
N HIS A 198 -2.30 -9.85 -7.56
CA HIS A 198 -1.70 -8.56 -7.86
C HIS A 198 -0.70 -8.13 -6.78
N GLU A 199 -1.14 -8.02 -5.56
CA GLU A 199 -0.33 -7.55 -4.46
C GLU A 199 0.84 -8.49 -4.16
N ARG A 200 0.58 -9.80 -4.08
CA ARG A 200 1.60 -10.81 -3.81
C ARG A 200 2.68 -10.83 -4.90
N LEU A 201 2.28 -10.80 -6.17
CA LEU A 201 3.21 -10.79 -7.29
C LEU A 201 3.97 -9.46 -7.38
N GLY A 202 3.31 -8.34 -7.22
CA GLY A 202 3.94 -7.03 -7.24
C GLY A 202 5.07 -6.91 -6.21
N TYR A 203 4.79 -7.21 -4.95
CA TYR A 203 5.81 -7.19 -3.91
C TYR A 203 6.92 -8.22 -4.12
N TYR A 204 6.59 -9.40 -4.61
CA TYR A 204 7.60 -10.40 -4.98
C TYR A 204 8.59 -9.84 -6.01
N LEU A 205 8.11 -9.22 -7.08
CA LEU A 205 8.94 -8.65 -8.13
C LEU A 205 9.85 -7.53 -7.63
N PHE A 206 9.36 -6.67 -6.75
CA PHE A 206 10.20 -5.63 -6.13
C PHE A 206 11.35 -6.25 -5.33
N ARG A 207 11.07 -7.26 -4.49
CA ARG A 207 12.11 -7.92 -3.68
C ARG A 207 13.13 -8.65 -4.55
N GLU A 208 12.71 -9.36 -5.60
CA GLU A 208 13.61 -10.03 -6.54
C GLU A 208 14.54 -9.07 -7.28
N MET A 209 14.14 -7.81 -7.41
CA MET A 209 14.96 -6.76 -7.98
C MET A 209 15.80 -5.98 -6.93
N GLY A 210 15.84 -6.45 -5.69
CA GLY A 210 16.62 -5.83 -4.62
C GLY A 210 16.01 -4.54 -4.04
N VAL A 211 14.73 -4.29 -4.31
CA VAL A 211 13.99 -3.18 -3.72
C VAL A 211 13.36 -3.65 -2.40
N PRO A 212 13.62 -3.01 -1.26
CA PRO A 212 12.92 -3.28 -0.02
C PRO A 212 11.42 -3.15 -0.21
N ALA A 213 10.69 -4.23 0.02
CA ALA A 213 9.24 -4.27 -0.17
C ALA A 213 8.59 -5.28 0.78
N PRO A 214 7.35 -5.04 1.25
CA PRO A 214 6.62 -5.94 2.12
C PRO A 214 6.58 -7.38 1.60
N ARG A 215 6.62 -8.35 2.52
CA ARG A 215 6.20 -9.71 2.21
C ARG A 215 4.68 -9.74 2.14
N SER A 216 4.14 -10.41 1.14
CA SER A 216 2.70 -10.65 1.03
C SER A 216 2.46 -12.13 0.70
N VAL A 217 1.56 -12.76 1.44
CA VAL A 217 1.16 -14.15 1.28
C VAL A 217 -0.36 -14.27 1.33
N HIS A 218 -0.91 -15.36 0.83
CA HIS A 218 -2.33 -15.60 1.04
C HIS A 218 -2.59 -16.15 2.45
N ALA A 219 -3.71 -15.75 3.02
CA ALA A 219 -4.19 -16.25 4.30
C ALA A 219 -5.69 -16.55 4.23
N ARG A 220 -6.13 -17.55 4.98
CA ARG A 220 -7.55 -17.83 5.24
C ARG A 220 -7.97 -17.06 6.47
N LEU A 221 -9.07 -16.34 6.40
CA LEU A 221 -9.60 -15.61 7.55
C LEU A 221 -10.97 -16.14 7.95
N ILE A 222 -11.11 -16.47 9.23
CA ILE A 222 -12.36 -16.87 9.88
C ILE A 222 -12.74 -15.73 10.84
N ILE A 223 -13.99 -15.32 10.83
CA ILE A 223 -14.52 -14.30 11.75
C ILE A 223 -15.72 -14.88 12.48
N ASN A 224 -15.66 -14.95 13.81
CA ASN A 224 -16.68 -15.54 14.66
C ASN A 224 -17.10 -16.96 14.22
N GLY A 225 -16.14 -17.78 13.80
CA GLY A 225 -16.37 -19.15 13.34
C GLY A 225 -16.86 -19.26 11.89
N GLU A 226 -17.12 -18.17 11.19
CA GLU A 226 -17.53 -18.16 9.78
C GLU A 226 -16.31 -17.88 8.87
N TYR A 227 -16.10 -18.72 7.85
CA TYR A 227 -15.04 -18.52 6.88
C TYR A 227 -15.36 -17.33 5.99
N ASN A 228 -14.53 -16.29 6.07
CA ASN A 228 -14.72 -15.03 5.35
C ASN A 228 -14.05 -15.02 3.96
N GLY A 229 -13.07 -15.89 3.72
CA GLY A 229 -12.40 -16.04 2.43
C GLY A 229 -10.89 -15.94 2.48
N VAL A 230 -10.29 -15.85 1.29
CA VAL A 230 -8.85 -15.63 1.10
C VAL A 230 -8.54 -14.14 1.15
N TYR A 231 -7.52 -13.77 1.92
CA TYR A 231 -6.98 -12.41 2.05
C TYR A 231 -5.50 -12.41 1.65
N ALA A 232 -4.95 -11.26 1.29
CA ALA A 232 -3.51 -11.08 1.35
C ALA A 232 -3.13 -10.67 2.78
N LEU A 233 -2.24 -11.44 3.41
CA LEU A 233 -1.55 -11.05 4.63
C LEU A 233 -0.30 -10.31 4.20
N THR A 234 -0.31 -8.99 4.34
CA THR A 234 0.76 -8.11 3.88
C THR A 234 1.49 -7.50 5.06
N GLU A 235 2.81 -7.58 5.03
CA GLU A 235 3.70 -7.09 6.06
C GLU A 235 3.53 -5.59 6.30
N GLN A 236 3.47 -5.18 7.56
CA GLN A 236 3.46 -3.78 7.94
C GLN A 236 4.85 -3.18 7.71
N ILE A 237 4.91 -2.05 6.99
CA ILE A 237 6.13 -1.24 6.93
C ILE A 237 6.19 -0.42 8.22
N ASP A 238 7.10 -0.79 9.12
CA ASP A 238 7.33 -0.18 10.43
C ASP A 238 8.80 -0.35 10.86
N GLY A 239 9.14 -0.03 12.11
CA GLY A 239 10.50 -0.14 12.62
C GLY A 239 11.08 -1.57 12.64
N ARG A 240 10.25 -2.62 12.63
CA ARG A 240 10.73 -3.99 12.43
C ARG A 240 11.17 -4.18 10.96
N PHE A 241 10.31 -3.81 10.02
CA PHE A 241 10.61 -3.87 8.61
C PHE A 241 11.90 -3.11 8.25
N THR A 242 12.09 -1.91 8.81
CA THR A 242 13.33 -1.14 8.54
C THR A 242 14.57 -1.83 9.07
N ARG A 243 14.52 -2.41 10.27
CA ARG A 243 15.65 -3.16 10.84
C ARG A 243 16.00 -4.44 10.08
N GLU A 244 15.07 -5.04 9.37
CA GLU A 244 15.34 -6.22 8.55
C GLU A 244 15.88 -5.90 7.16
N ASN A 245 15.44 -4.78 6.60
CA ASN A 245 15.73 -4.47 5.19
C ASN A 245 16.89 -3.47 5.00
N PHE A 246 17.34 -2.78 6.05
CA PHE A 246 18.40 -1.77 5.96
C PHE A 246 19.52 -2.06 6.96
N ASN A 247 20.74 -1.65 6.62
CA ASN A 247 21.91 -1.84 7.48
C ASN A 247 21.79 -1.12 8.82
N ASP A 248 21.22 0.08 8.81
CA ASP A 248 20.81 0.80 10.00
C ASP A 248 19.31 1.07 9.91
N GLY A 249 18.52 0.23 10.52
CA GLY A 249 17.05 0.30 10.49
C GLY A 249 16.43 1.21 11.56
N THR A 250 17.23 2.11 12.18
CA THR A 250 16.76 2.97 13.28
C THR A 250 16.32 4.36 12.81
N GLY A 251 16.39 4.63 11.52
CA GLY A 251 16.04 5.92 10.94
C GLY A 251 14.54 6.19 10.85
N ASN A 252 14.21 7.39 10.43
CA ASN A 252 12.83 7.79 10.25
C ASN A 252 12.22 7.18 8.98
N LEU A 253 10.99 6.75 9.12
CA LEU A 253 10.15 6.24 8.05
C LEU A 253 8.99 7.19 7.83
N TYR A 254 8.77 7.63 6.60
CA TYR A 254 7.73 8.58 6.24
C TYR A 254 6.76 7.96 5.24
N LYS A 255 5.45 8.14 5.46
CA LYS A 255 4.42 7.68 4.53
C LYS A 255 3.89 8.84 3.70
N GLU A 256 3.97 8.71 2.37
CA GLU A 256 3.29 9.59 1.39
C GLU A 256 3.59 11.10 1.55
N VAL A 257 4.81 11.45 1.90
CA VAL A 257 5.29 12.83 1.86
C VAL A 257 6.41 12.97 0.82
N TRP A 258 6.29 13.94 -0.08
CA TRP A 258 7.33 14.19 -1.09
C TRP A 258 8.30 15.25 -0.59
N PRO A 259 9.63 15.11 -0.79
CA PRO A 259 10.63 16.00 -0.17
C PRO A 259 10.60 17.44 -0.66
N ILE A 260 10.12 17.66 -1.88
CA ILE A 260 10.03 19.00 -2.50
C ILE A 260 8.59 19.31 -2.90
N THR A 261 8.29 20.57 -3.10
CA THR A 261 6.98 21.02 -3.60
C THR A 261 6.89 20.86 -5.13
N ASN A 262 5.70 20.97 -5.72
CA ASN A 262 5.52 20.86 -7.18
C ASN A 262 6.29 21.89 -8.01
N ASN A 263 6.68 23.01 -7.42
CA ASN A 263 7.52 24.02 -8.06
C ASN A 263 9.02 23.85 -7.73
N GLY A 264 9.41 22.72 -7.12
CA GLY A 264 10.79 22.38 -6.84
C GLY A 264 11.39 23.05 -5.60
N GLU A 265 10.59 23.73 -4.78
CA GLU A 265 11.09 24.33 -3.53
C GLU A 265 11.27 23.26 -2.44
N PRO A 266 12.32 23.36 -1.62
CA PRO A 266 12.58 22.36 -0.59
C PRO A 266 11.59 22.47 0.57
N ARG A 267 11.20 21.33 1.13
CA ARG A 267 10.49 21.26 2.41
C ARG A 267 11.52 21.22 3.54
N LEU A 268 11.53 22.23 4.39
CA LEU A 268 12.57 22.42 5.44
C LEU A 268 11.97 22.65 6.83
N ARG A 269 10.68 22.50 7.00
CA ARG A 269 10.03 22.59 8.32
C ARG A 269 9.78 21.18 8.82
N ASP A 270 10.08 20.92 10.09
CA ASP A 270 9.84 19.62 10.71
C ASP A 270 8.38 19.18 10.56
N GLY A 271 7.43 20.07 10.75
CA GLY A 271 6.01 19.81 10.54
C GLY A 271 5.59 19.43 9.11
N ASP A 272 6.47 19.61 8.11
CA ASP A 272 6.23 19.11 6.76
C ASP A 272 6.40 17.58 6.68
N PHE A 273 7.11 16.96 7.64
CA PHE A 273 7.41 15.52 7.69
C PHE A 273 6.86 14.83 8.95
N GLU A 274 6.69 15.55 10.05
CA GLU A 274 6.26 15.02 11.35
C GLU A 274 4.94 14.24 11.24
N TRP A 275 3.96 14.77 10.52
CA TRP A 275 2.66 14.11 10.32
C TRP A 275 2.75 12.80 9.52
N ALA A 276 3.79 12.66 8.67
CA ALA A 276 4.03 11.49 7.84
C ALA A 276 4.89 10.41 8.52
N LEU A 277 5.44 10.73 9.70
CA LEU A 277 6.35 9.86 10.44
C LEU A 277 5.64 8.56 10.87
N LYS A 278 6.35 7.42 10.78
CA LYS A 278 5.85 6.07 11.12
C LYS A 278 6.83 5.26 11.98
N THR A 279 7.96 5.85 12.33
CA THR A 279 8.92 5.37 13.33
C THR A 279 9.42 6.56 14.11
N ASN A 280 9.87 6.36 15.34
CA ASN A 280 10.42 7.39 16.22
C ASN A 280 9.43 8.50 16.60
N GLU A 281 8.10 8.27 16.44
CA GLU A 281 7.06 9.26 16.75
C GLU A 281 7.10 9.72 18.21
N ASP A 282 7.45 8.81 19.14
CA ASP A 282 7.53 9.06 20.60
C ASP A 282 8.92 9.50 21.08
N GLU A 283 9.89 9.58 20.16
CA GLU A 283 11.25 10.05 20.44
C GLU A 283 11.35 11.53 20.04
N ASP A 284 12.47 12.16 20.22
CA ASP A 284 12.74 13.53 19.72
C ASP A 284 13.46 13.41 18.36
N PRO A 285 12.75 13.08 17.25
CA PRO A 285 13.37 12.78 15.99
C PRO A 285 13.96 14.02 15.34
N THR A 286 15.08 13.86 14.65
CA THR A 286 15.63 14.93 13.82
C THR A 286 15.26 14.66 12.37
N PHE A 287 15.03 15.71 11.58
CA PHE A 287 14.67 15.64 10.17
C PHE A 287 15.86 16.09 9.27
N ASP A 288 17.08 16.05 9.81
CA ASP A 288 18.28 16.57 9.15
C ASP A 288 18.60 15.88 7.82
N ILE A 289 18.30 14.60 7.69
CA ILE A 289 18.58 13.82 6.49
C ILE A 289 17.59 14.18 5.38
N VAL A 290 16.29 14.10 5.66
CA VAL A 290 15.27 14.44 4.66
C VAL A 290 15.32 15.94 4.28
N HIS A 291 15.60 16.85 5.23
CA HIS A 291 15.84 18.26 4.93
C HIS A 291 17.07 18.47 4.06
N GLY A 292 18.18 17.76 4.37
CA GLY A 292 19.40 17.80 3.58
C GLY A 292 19.18 17.32 2.14
N PHE A 293 18.45 16.24 1.96
CA PHE A 293 18.05 15.73 0.65
C PHE A 293 17.19 16.75 -0.11
N SER A 294 16.13 17.25 0.53
CA SER A 294 15.23 18.27 0.01
C SER A 294 16.00 19.49 -0.51
N GLU A 295 16.89 20.02 0.33
CA GLU A 295 17.70 21.20 0.03
C GLU A 295 18.72 20.92 -1.10
N ALA A 296 19.38 19.74 -1.09
CA ALA A 296 20.35 19.37 -2.10
C ALA A 296 19.70 19.27 -3.50
N ILE A 297 18.53 18.65 -3.59
CA ILE A 297 17.77 18.57 -4.85
C ILE A 297 17.32 19.94 -5.33
N ALA A 298 16.74 20.75 -4.45
CA ALA A 298 16.26 22.09 -4.82
C ALA A 298 17.38 23.04 -5.28
N LYS A 299 18.59 22.88 -4.75
CA LYS A 299 19.80 23.67 -5.15
C LYS A 299 20.50 23.12 -6.38
N SER A 300 20.19 21.89 -6.82
CA SER A 300 20.82 21.28 -7.97
C SER A 300 20.23 21.81 -9.29
N ASP A 301 21.01 21.71 -10.35
CA ASP A 301 20.58 22.01 -11.71
C ASP A 301 20.89 20.84 -12.66
N GLU A 302 20.53 20.98 -13.94
CA GLU A 302 20.73 19.92 -14.94
C GLU A 302 22.18 19.43 -15.05
N SER A 303 23.19 20.25 -14.67
CA SER A 303 24.60 19.91 -14.81
C SER A 303 25.13 19.02 -13.68
N ASN A 304 24.53 19.05 -12.48
CA ASN A 304 25.03 18.33 -11.31
C ASN A 304 23.98 17.44 -10.62
N ARG A 305 22.72 17.46 -11.06
CA ARG A 305 21.62 16.77 -10.37
C ARG A 305 21.82 15.25 -10.29
N GLN A 306 22.40 14.64 -11.32
CA GLN A 306 22.76 13.22 -11.28
C GLN A 306 23.78 12.90 -10.20
N GLU A 307 24.81 13.74 -10.03
CA GLU A 307 25.83 13.57 -8.99
C GLU A 307 25.20 13.71 -7.60
N VAL A 308 24.41 14.76 -7.39
CA VAL A 308 23.64 14.96 -6.15
C VAL A 308 22.74 13.76 -5.85
N MET A 309 22.01 13.24 -6.86
CA MET A 309 21.15 12.09 -6.64
C MET A 309 21.92 10.84 -6.20
N ARG A 310 23.13 10.60 -6.76
CA ARG A 310 23.99 9.47 -6.36
C ARG A 310 24.57 9.61 -4.94
N GLU A 311 24.66 10.82 -4.41
CA GLU A 311 25.08 11.05 -3.01
C GLU A 311 23.98 10.69 -2.02
N TRP A 312 22.71 10.83 -2.42
CA TRP A 312 21.56 10.67 -1.53
C TRP A 312 20.78 9.38 -1.74
N MET A 313 20.94 8.69 -2.85
CA MET A 313 20.16 7.50 -3.18
C MET A 313 21.03 6.42 -3.85
N ASP A 314 20.70 5.18 -3.58
CA ASP A 314 21.16 4.06 -4.39
C ASP A 314 20.41 4.09 -5.74
N ILE A 315 21.11 4.46 -6.80
CA ILE A 315 20.53 4.65 -8.13
C ILE A 315 20.06 3.32 -8.71
N ASP A 316 20.82 2.24 -8.53
CA ASP A 316 20.42 0.94 -9.04
C ASP A 316 19.11 0.45 -8.37
N GLN A 317 18.95 0.70 -7.07
CA GLN A 317 17.75 0.35 -6.33
C GLN A 317 16.52 1.18 -6.80
N VAL A 318 16.68 2.49 -6.96
CA VAL A 318 15.56 3.34 -7.40
C VAL A 318 15.18 3.10 -8.86
N LEU A 319 16.15 2.78 -9.72
CA LEU A 319 15.85 2.40 -11.10
C LEU A 319 15.22 1.01 -11.18
N ALA A 320 15.62 0.06 -10.33
CA ALA A 320 14.93 -1.22 -10.20
C ALA A 320 13.48 -1.02 -9.73
N TYR A 321 13.25 -0.11 -8.77
CA TYR A 321 11.90 0.30 -8.39
C TYR A 321 11.11 0.77 -9.63
N ALA A 322 11.66 1.69 -10.40
CA ALA A 322 11.00 2.25 -11.58
C ALA A 322 10.70 1.19 -12.65
N VAL A 323 11.62 0.25 -12.87
CA VAL A 323 11.42 -0.85 -13.82
C VAL A 323 10.24 -1.72 -13.42
N VAL A 324 10.18 -2.13 -12.15
CA VAL A 324 9.09 -2.99 -11.66
C VAL A 324 7.77 -2.25 -11.68
N ASP A 325 7.69 -1.04 -11.11
CA ASP A 325 6.48 -0.23 -11.01
C ASP A 325 5.83 -0.01 -12.39
N ARG A 326 6.65 0.33 -13.39
CA ARG A 326 6.20 0.50 -14.78
C ARG A 326 5.77 -0.82 -15.42
N ALA A 327 6.49 -1.91 -15.19
CA ALA A 327 6.17 -3.20 -15.77
C ALA A 327 4.85 -3.79 -15.25
N ILE A 328 4.53 -3.52 -13.98
CA ILE A 328 3.26 -3.96 -13.37
C ILE A 328 2.10 -2.98 -13.61
N ALA A 329 2.36 -1.87 -14.31
CA ALA A 329 1.39 -0.80 -14.53
C ALA A 329 0.71 -0.38 -13.20
N ASN A 330 1.54 0.07 -12.25
CA ASN A 330 1.05 0.54 -10.97
C ASN A 330 0.44 1.94 -11.13
N ASP A 331 -0.86 1.99 -11.39
CA ASP A 331 -1.57 3.23 -11.75
C ASP A 331 -1.79 4.16 -10.55
N ASP A 332 -1.41 3.77 -9.34
CA ASP A 332 -1.56 4.55 -8.12
C ASP A 332 -0.24 4.67 -7.33
N GLY A 333 0.90 4.55 -8.03
CA GLY A 333 2.24 4.63 -7.46
C GLY A 333 2.91 5.99 -7.62
N VAL A 334 4.23 6.02 -7.37
CA VAL A 334 5.05 7.25 -7.37
C VAL A 334 5.15 7.96 -8.73
N PHE A 335 4.82 7.28 -9.82
CA PHE A 335 4.83 7.86 -11.15
C PHE A 335 3.47 8.42 -11.58
N HIS A 336 2.46 8.42 -10.70
CA HIS A 336 1.13 8.97 -10.91
C HIS A 336 0.88 10.14 -9.98
N TRP A 337 0.85 11.35 -10.54
CA TRP A 337 0.72 12.60 -9.80
C TRP A 337 -0.68 13.15 -9.95
N TYR A 338 -1.56 12.74 -9.07
CA TYR A 338 -2.95 13.20 -9.00
C TYR A 338 -3.02 14.63 -8.47
N CYS A 339 -3.83 15.46 -9.13
CA CYS A 339 -3.97 16.86 -8.79
C CYS A 339 -5.33 17.14 -8.16
N ASP A 340 -5.35 18.10 -7.23
CA ASP A 340 -6.58 18.60 -6.63
C ASP A 340 -7.50 19.22 -7.69
N ASN A 341 -8.67 18.62 -7.88
CA ASN A 341 -9.66 19.03 -8.89
C ASN A 341 -10.23 20.43 -8.70
N GLU A 342 -10.26 20.94 -7.46
CA GLU A 342 -10.83 22.25 -7.16
C GLU A 342 -9.99 23.41 -7.69
N ARG A 343 -8.71 23.16 -7.98
CA ARG A 343 -7.70 24.18 -8.23
C ARG A 343 -7.08 24.12 -9.61
N ILE A 344 -7.41 23.12 -10.41
CA ILE A 344 -6.74 22.88 -11.69
C ILE A 344 -7.70 22.77 -12.84
N ASP A 345 -7.44 23.54 -13.90
CA ASP A 345 -8.06 23.39 -15.22
C ASP A 345 -7.15 22.54 -16.12
N ILE A 346 -7.76 21.62 -16.89
CA ILE A 346 -7.02 20.83 -17.87
C ILE A 346 -6.28 21.73 -18.84
N GLY A 347 -4.97 21.54 -18.93
CA GLY A 347 -4.06 22.37 -19.71
C GLY A 347 -3.45 23.55 -18.93
N ASP A 348 -3.75 23.67 -17.65
CA ASP A 348 -3.07 24.61 -16.77
C ASP A 348 -1.60 24.20 -16.55
N SER A 349 -0.72 25.18 -16.49
CA SER A 349 0.72 25.01 -16.27
C SER A 349 1.25 25.86 -15.10
N ASN A 350 0.35 26.45 -14.31
CA ASN A 350 0.75 27.26 -13.17
C ASN A 350 1.01 26.37 -11.94
N LEU A 351 2.20 25.77 -11.89
CA LEU A 351 2.62 24.87 -10.82
C LEU A 351 2.64 25.52 -9.42
N GLU A 352 2.62 26.84 -9.32
CA GLU A 352 2.54 27.53 -8.00
C GLU A 352 1.17 27.39 -7.34
N GLN A 353 0.13 27.06 -8.11
CA GLN A 353 -1.26 26.95 -7.65
C GLN A 353 -1.80 25.52 -7.72
N ILE A 354 -1.01 24.59 -8.24
CA ILE A 354 -1.39 23.21 -8.44
C ILE A 354 -0.76 22.36 -7.33
N GLU A 355 -1.57 21.65 -6.59
CA GLU A 355 -1.14 20.58 -5.72
C GLU A 355 -1.38 19.23 -6.42
N CYS A 356 -0.29 18.58 -6.83
CA CYS A 356 -0.31 17.23 -7.37
C CYS A 356 0.67 16.38 -6.57
N ASN A 357 0.24 15.21 -6.13
CA ASN A 357 1.06 14.36 -5.28
C ASN A 357 1.04 12.91 -5.77
N PRO A 358 2.18 12.19 -5.66
CA PRO A 358 2.22 10.75 -5.82
C PRO A 358 1.67 10.06 -4.57
N HIS A 359 1.28 8.78 -4.72
CA HIS A 359 0.67 8.00 -3.66
C HIS A 359 1.37 6.66 -3.47
N ASN A 360 0.99 5.94 -2.40
CA ASN A 360 1.33 4.53 -2.17
C ASN A 360 2.83 4.24 -2.14
N PHE A 361 3.56 5.00 -1.34
CA PHE A 361 4.99 4.81 -1.09
C PHE A 361 5.37 5.20 0.33
N TYR A 362 6.57 4.76 0.73
CA TYR A 362 7.25 5.25 1.92
C TYR A 362 8.65 5.73 1.54
N TRP A 363 9.14 6.72 2.26
CA TRP A 363 10.55 7.08 2.33
C TRP A 363 11.15 6.55 3.63
N TYR A 364 12.32 5.96 3.52
CA TYR A 364 13.16 5.63 4.66
C TYR A 364 14.47 6.38 4.56
N GLU A 365 14.91 6.99 5.65
CA GLU A 365 16.25 7.59 5.77
C GLU A 365 17.17 6.66 6.56
N ASP A 366 18.28 6.24 5.95
CA ASP A 366 19.34 5.49 6.65
C ASP A 366 20.23 6.48 7.41
N PRO A 367 20.26 6.46 8.76
CA PRO A 367 21.00 7.45 9.53
C PRO A 367 22.51 7.29 9.46
N THR A 368 23.00 6.07 9.21
CA THR A 368 24.44 5.79 9.06
C THR A 368 24.94 6.17 7.66
N ALA A 369 24.26 5.73 6.61
CA ALA A 369 24.63 6.05 5.24
C ALA A 369 24.24 7.47 4.85
N ARG A 370 23.29 8.12 5.54
CA ARG A 370 22.65 9.39 5.23
C ARG A 370 22.04 9.41 3.83
N THR A 371 21.34 8.34 3.49
CA THR A 371 20.68 8.13 2.19
C THR A 371 19.18 7.96 2.37
N MET A 372 18.43 8.26 1.30
CA MET A 372 16.99 8.11 1.21
C MET A 372 16.65 6.88 0.38
N HIS A 373 15.70 6.08 0.84
CA HIS A 373 15.23 4.86 0.18
C HIS A 373 13.73 4.91 -0.06
N LEU A 374 13.31 4.47 -1.24
CA LEU A 374 11.90 4.40 -1.62
C LEU A 374 11.38 2.97 -1.43
N ILE A 375 10.21 2.84 -0.81
CA ILE A 375 9.57 1.56 -0.52
C ILE A 375 8.16 1.56 -1.13
N PRO A 376 7.77 0.55 -1.94
CA PRO A 376 6.44 0.47 -2.53
C PRO A 376 5.39 0.08 -1.49
N TRP A 377 4.18 0.61 -1.68
CA TRP A 377 3.04 0.31 -0.83
C TRP A 377 1.76 0.19 -1.67
N ASP A 378 0.75 -0.56 -1.16
CA ASP A 378 -0.62 -0.66 -1.67
C ASP A 378 -0.73 -1.01 -3.17
N LEU A 379 -0.25 -2.21 -3.52
CA LEU A 379 -0.16 -2.68 -4.90
C LEU A 379 -1.45 -3.37 -5.40
N ASP A 380 -2.59 -3.18 -4.75
CA ASP A 380 -3.86 -3.80 -5.15
C ASP A 380 -4.38 -3.27 -6.49
N ASN A 381 -4.06 -2.03 -6.84
CA ASN A 381 -4.34 -1.41 -8.13
C ASN A 381 -3.31 -1.73 -9.23
N ALA A 382 -2.18 -2.34 -8.90
CA ALA A 382 -1.22 -2.81 -9.90
C ALA A 382 -1.85 -3.86 -10.81
N PHE A 383 -1.36 -3.97 -12.03
CA PHE A 383 -1.79 -4.91 -13.07
C PHE A 383 -3.22 -4.71 -13.62
N GLN A 384 -4.02 -3.80 -13.11
CA GLN A 384 -5.41 -3.63 -13.57
C GLN A 384 -5.50 -3.23 -15.04
N ASN A 385 -4.61 -2.35 -15.49
CA ASN A 385 -4.59 -1.81 -16.85
C ASN A 385 -3.43 -2.33 -17.70
N ILE A 386 -2.80 -3.41 -17.28
CA ILE A 386 -1.54 -3.90 -17.83
C ILE A 386 -1.62 -4.28 -19.31
N SER A 387 -2.77 -4.69 -19.80
CA SER A 387 -2.99 -5.07 -21.21
C SER A 387 -3.50 -3.91 -22.08
N GLN A 388 -3.64 -2.70 -21.53
CA GLN A 388 -4.13 -1.57 -22.31
C GLN A 388 -3.07 -1.02 -23.29
N PRO A 389 -3.48 -0.56 -24.50
CA PRO A 389 -2.54 -0.12 -25.55
C PRO A 389 -1.65 1.07 -25.16
N ASN A 390 -2.06 1.86 -24.19
CA ASN A 390 -1.27 2.91 -23.59
C ASN A 390 -1.16 2.62 -22.10
N PRO A 391 -0.18 1.83 -21.66
CA PRO A 391 0.16 1.76 -20.26
C PRO A 391 0.49 3.18 -19.83
N VAL A 392 -0.31 3.68 -18.96
CA VAL A 392 -0.28 5.05 -18.61
C VAL A 392 0.86 5.23 -17.65
N THR A 393 1.93 5.77 -18.15
CA THR A 393 2.95 6.33 -17.28
C THR A 393 3.03 7.82 -17.56
N PRO A 394 2.98 8.66 -16.53
CA PRO A 394 3.10 10.10 -16.68
C PRO A 394 4.46 10.55 -17.24
N ILE A 395 5.44 9.68 -17.28
CA ILE A 395 6.68 9.86 -18.04
C ILE A 395 6.41 9.41 -19.48
N LYS A 396 5.50 10.04 -20.14
CA LYS A 396 5.08 9.77 -21.52
C LYS A 396 5.34 8.30 -21.96
N ASP A 397 5.69 8.09 -23.22
CA ASP A 397 5.78 6.75 -23.79
C ASP A 397 7.13 6.06 -23.52
N LYS A 398 8.13 6.80 -23.05
CA LYS A 398 9.48 6.27 -22.83
C LYS A 398 10.11 6.77 -21.54
N TRP A 399 10.82 5.88 -20.89
CA TRP A 399 11.77 6.26 -19.86
C TRP A 399 12.88 7.14 -20.45
N GLY A 400 13.36 8.13 -19.70
CA GLY A 400 14.35 9.09 -20.19
C GLY A 400 13.82 10.27 -20.99
N GLU A 401 12.60 10.19 -21.53
CA GLU A 401 11.94 11.34 -22.15
C GLU A 401 11.30 12.23 -21.08
N THR A 402 11.91 13.36 -20.80
CA THR A 402 11.31 14.42 -19.99
C THR A 402 10.34 15.26 -20.81
N THR A 403 9.25 15.71 -20.20
CA THR A 403 8.34 16.66 -20.86
C THR A 403 8.67 18.08 -20.44
N ASN A 404 8.72 19.00 -21.42
CA ASN A 404 8.80 20.44 -21.15
C ASN A 404 7.39 21.06 -21.02
N ASP A 405 6.33 20.27 -21.20
CA ASP A 405 4.95 20.70 -21.11
C ASP A 405 4.32 20.15 -19.84
N CYS A 406 4.62 20.80 -18.71
CA CYS A 406 4.07 20.46 -17.41
C CYS A 406 2.64 20.99 -17.24
N LYS A 407 1.76 20.58 -18.15
CA LYS A 407 0.35 20.90 -18.09
C LYS A 407 -0.45 19.74 -17.56
N ALA A 408 -1.46 20.07 -16.77
CA ALA A 408 -2.42 19.08 -16.32
C ALA A 408 -3.13 18.42 -17.50
N PHE A 409 -3.28 17.11 -17.41
CA PHE A 409 -4.00 16.29 -18.38
C PHE A 409 -4.96 15.35 -17.66
N THR A 410 -5.96 14.86 -18.39
CA THR A 410 -6.91 13.88 -17.86
C THR A 410 -6.36 12.48 -18.03
N PHE A 411 -6.34 11.71 -16.95
CA PHE A 411 -5.85 10.35 -16.91
C PHE A 411 -6.92 9.34 -16.51
N GLY A 412 -6.80 8.14 -17.06
CA GLY A 412 -7.63 6.99 -16.71
C GLY A 412 -9.11 7.11 -17.09
N GLY A 413 -9.87 6.08 -16.78
CA GLY A 413 -11.32 6.03 -17.04
C GLY A 413 -12.13 7.00 -16.19
N TRP A 414 -11.58 7.44 -15.08
CA TRP A 414 -12.19 8.39 -14.13
C TRP A 414 -12.03 9.84 -14.56
N GLY A 415 -11.13 10.13 -15.49
CA GLY A 415 -10.88 11.49 -15.96
C GLY A 415 -10.20 12.38 -14.93
N LEU A 416 -9.42 11.82 -14.03
CA LEU A 416 -8.74 12.54 -12.97
C LEU A 416 -7.65 13.44 -13.54
N PRO A 417 -7.52 14.70 -13.08
CA PRO A 417 -6.40 15.55 -13.45
C PRO A 417 -5.09 14.99 -12.90
N GLN A 418 -4.07 14.97 -13.74
CA GLN A 418 -2.71 14.60 -13.36
C GLN A 418 -1.68 15.53 -14.00
N LEU A 419 -0.51 15.60 -13.38
CA LEU A 419 0.72 16.10 -14.00
C LEU A 419 1.63 14.94 -14.41
N SER A 420 2.45 15.18 -15.42
CA SER A 420 3.55 14.25 -15.70
C SER A 420 4.52 14.20 -14.54
N ALA A 421 4.83 13.01 -14.04
CA ALA A 421 5.82 12.83 -13.00
C ALA A 421 7.21 13.37 -13.40
N ALA A 422 7.51 13.44 -14.70
CA ALA A 422 8.77 14.03 -15.20
C ALA A 422 8.85 15.56 -14.99
N CYS A 423 7.79 16.21 -14.54
CA CYS A 423 7.83 17.61 -14.11
C CYS A 423 8.47 17.78 -12.73
N ASP A 424 8.50 16.72 -11.94
CA ASP A 424 9.19 16.70 -10.66
C ASP A 424 10.71 16.55 -10.87
N PRO A 425 11.54 17.37 -10.22
CA PRO A 425 13.00 17.32 -10.39
C PRO A 425 13.63 15.99 -9.96
N ILE A 426 13.10 15.29 -8.97
CA ILE A 426 13.60 13.99 -8.50
C ILE A 426 13.35 12.95 -9.58
N ILE A 427 12.10 12.83 -10.03
CA ILE A 427 11.71 11.85 -11.06
C ILE A 427 12.37 12.16 -12.41
N ALA A 428 12.45 13.44 -12.81
CA ALA A 428 13.16 13.84 -14.00
C ALA A 428 14.65 13.45 -13.94
N THR A 429 15.25 13.50 -12.75
CA THR A 429 16.64 13.05 -12.56
C THR A 429 16.74 11.53 -12.68
N TRP A 430 15.85 10.75 -12.07
CA TRP A 430 15.84 9.30 -12.27
C TRP A 430 15.68 8.94 -13.75
N ALA A 431 14.80 9.64 -14.47
CA ALA A 431 14.60 9.44 -15.89
C ALA A 431 15.84 9.76 -16.73
N SER A 432 16.76 10.59 -16.26
CA SER A 432 18.02 10.93 -16.95
C SER A 432 19.08 9.82 -16.90
N PHE A 433 18.91 8.80 -16.06
CA PHE A 433 19.76 7.60 -16.00
C PHE A 433 19.29 6.52 -16.99
N GLU A 434 18.99 6.92 -18.23
CA GLU A 434 18.42 6.03 -19.26
C GLU A 434 19.30 4.79 -19.55
N PRO A 435 20.63 4.87 -19.69
CA PRO A 435 21.44 3.69 -19.94
C PRO A 435 21.40 2.65 -18.83
N GLU A 436 21.49 3.10 -17.57
CA GLU A 436 21.42 2.23 -16.39
C GLU A 436 20.02 1.63 -16.25
N TYR A 437 18.97 2.42 -16.49
CA TYR A 437 17.60 1.94 -16.50
C TYR A 437 17.38 0.81 -17.52
N GLU A 438 17.87 0.99 -18.76
CA GLU A 438 17.73 -0.02 -19.81
C GLU A 438 18.51 -1.31 -19.48
N GLU A 439 19.66 -1.22 -18.82
CA GLU A 439 20.40 -2.40 -18.37
C GLU A 439 19.59 -3.18 -17.30
N ILE A 440 19.07 -2.48 -16.28
CA ILE A 440 18.25 -3.08 -15.22
C ILE A 440 16.96 -3.66 -15.79
N ARG A 441 16.31 -2.94 -16.72
CA ARG A 441 15.12 -3.40 -17.41
C ARG A 441 15.36 -4.68 -18.23
N ASN A 442 16.45 -4.73 -18.97
CA ASN A 442 16.82 -5.93 -19.71
C ASN A 442 17.08 -7.13 -18.80
N ASN A 443 17.75 -6.90 -17.65
CA ASN A 443 17.95 -7.91 -16.63
C ASN A 443 16.61 -8.41 -16.05
N PHE A 444 15.72 -7.51 -15.73
CA PHE A 444 14.38 -7.82 -15.21
C PHE A 444 13.60 -8.75 -16.15
N PHE A 445 13.45 -8.37 -17.42
CA PHE A 445 12.68 -9.17 -18.39
C PHE A 445 13.37 -10.48 -18.82
N THR A 446 14.69 -10.56 -18.66
CA THR A 446 15.46 -11.74 -19.03
C THR A 446 15.54 -12.77 -17.90
N ASN A 447 15.68 -12.30 -16.65
CA ASN A 447 16.03 -13.17 -15.53
C ASN A 447 14.98 -13.23 -14.43
N THR A 448 14.21 -12.16 -14.21
CA THR A 448 13.22 -12.09 -13.09
C THR A 448 11.79 -12.25 -13.57
N PHE A 449 11.39 -11.52 -14.59
CA PHE A 449 10.04 -11.55 -15.14
C PHE A 449 9.94 -12.48 -16.34
N THR A 450 10.47 -13.71 -16.20
CA THR A 450 10.39 -14.69 -17.29
C THR A 450 8.99 -15.32 -17.36
N LYS A 451 8.58 -15.78 -18.54
CA LYS A 451 7.27 -16.43 -18.69
C LYS A 451 7.16 -17.65 -17.78
N GLU A 452 8.20 -18.49 -17.80
CA GLU A 452 8.21 -19.77 -17.08
C GLU A 452 8.12 -19.55 -15.58
N ASP A 453 8.95 -18.66 -15.02
CA ASP A 453 9.00 -18.43 -13.59
C ASP A 453 7.71 -17.79 -13.06
N ILE A 454 7.17 -16.79 -13.78
CA ILE A 454 5.94 -16.12 -13.39
C ILE A 454 4.72 -17.03 -13.48
N GLU A 455 4.60 -17.81 -14.56
CA GLU A 455 3.50 -18.80 -14.69
C GLU A 455 3.61 -19.89 -13.61
N ASN A 456 4.83 -20.34 -13.27
CA ASN A 456 5.05 -21.31 -12.20
C ASN A 456 4.66 -20.74 -10.83
N LEU A 457 5.04 -19.52 -10.51
CA LEU A 457 4.64 -18.83 -9.28
C LEU A 457 3.12 -18.72 -9.16
N ILE A 458 2.47 -18.18 -10.20
CA ILE A 458 1.01 -18.03 -10.23
C ILE A 458 0.32 -19.39 -10.08
N ASN A 459 0.79 -20.43 -10.77
CA ASN A 459 0.22 -21.77 -10.68
C ASN A 459 0.40 -22.38 -9.28
N THR A 460 1.56 -22.19 -8.66
CA THR A 460 1.85 -22.64 -7.30
C THR A 460 0.92 -21.97 -6.31
N TRP A 461 0.85 -20.64 -6.31
CA TRP A 461 -0.01 -19.89 -5.42
C TRP A 461 -1.51 -20.13 -5.68
N ALA A 462 -1.89 -20.30 -6.93
CA ALA A 462 -3.26 -20.68 -7.27
C ALA A 462 -3.60 -22.08 -6.72
N GLY A 463 -2.66 -23.01 -6.80
CA GLY A 463 -2.80 -24.34 -6.19
C GLY A 463 -3.03 -24.29 -4.69
N GLN A 464 -2.29 -23.42 -3.99
CA GLN A 464 -2.42 -23.23 -2.53
C GLN A 464 -3.83 -22.76 -2.12
N ILE A 465 -4.43 -21.83 -2.87
CA ILE A 465 -5.70 -21.18 -2.47
C ILE A 465 -6.94 -21.72 -3.16
N LYS A 466 -6.82 -22.62 -4.12
CA LYS A 466 -7.92 -23.10 -4.97
C LYS A 466 -9.12 -23.59 -4.17
N ASP A 467 -8.90 -24.46 -3.20
CA ASP A 467 -9.97 -25.04 -2.39
C ASP A 467 -10.61 -23.97 -1.49
N SER A 468 -9.81 -23.04 -1.00
CA SER A 468 -10.27 -21.90 -0.20
C SER A 468 -11.12 -20.90 -1.00
N VAL A 469 -10.77 -20.69 -2.28
CA VAL A 469 -11.61 -19.88 -3.20
C VAL A 469 -12.92 -20.56 -3.49
N GLN A 470 -12.92 -21.90 -3.69
CA GLN A 470 -14.14 -22.66 -3.89
C GLN A 470 -15.04 -22.58 -2.66
N GLU A 471 -14.50 -22.80 -1.45
CA GLU A 471 -15.23 -22.71 -0.19
C GLU A 471 -15.86 -21.32 0.00
N ALA A 472 -15.12 -20.25 -0.29
CA ALA A 472 -15.64 -18.89 -0.23
C ALA A 472 -16.82 -18.67 -1.21
N ALA A 473 -16.70 -19.18 -2.44
CA ALA A 473 -17.76 -19.08 -3.44
C ALA A 473 -19.03 -19.88 -3.08
N GLU A 474 -18.90 -20.98 -2.33
CA GLU A 474 -20.01 -21.78 -1.83
C GLU A 474 -20.70 -21.12 -0.62
N SER A 475 -19.91 -20.42 0.21
CA SER A 475 -20.38 -19.77 1.43
C SER A 475 -20.99 -18.38 1.18
N HIS A 476 -20.48 -17.63 0.20
CA HIS A 476 -20.79 -16.20 0.01
C HIS A 476 -21.14 -15.87 -1.44
N LYS A 477 -22.25 -15.14 -1.64
CA LYS A 477 -22.77 -14.81 -2.97
C LYS A 477 -21.96 -13.75 -3.73
N ASP A 478 -21.24 -12.91 -3.03
CA ASP A 478 -20.38 -11.84 -3.57
C ASP A 478 -18.97 -12.31 -3.89
N GLN A 479 -18.64 -13.57 -3.57
CA GLN A 479 -17.35 -14.15 -3.94
C GLN A 479 -17.39 -14.76 -5.35
N PRO A 480 -16.29 -14.63 -6.13
CA PRO A 480 -16.24 -15.16 -7.49
C PRO A 480 -16.31 -16.68 -7.48
N SER A 481 -17.09 -17.26 -8.41
CA SER A 481 -17.09 -18.71 -8.59
C SER A 481 -15.68 -19.22 -8.96
N LEU A 482 -15.35 -20.46 -8.59
CA LEU A 482 -14.09 -21.10 -8.95
C LEU A 482 -13.81 -21.01 -10.47
N ARG A 483 -14.84 -21.19 -11.31
CA ARG A 483 -14.73 -21.07 -12.77
C ARG A 483 -14.35 -19.66 -13.20
N SER A 484 -14.97 -18.65 -12.62
CA SER A 484 -14.69 -17.24 -12.93
C SER A 484 -13.27 -16.88 -12.50
N TRP A 485 -12.86 -17.30 -11.30
CA TRP A 485 -11.52 -17.07 -10.80
C TRP A 485 -10.44 -17.72 -11.68
N LEU A 486 -10.60 -18.99 -12.07
CA LEU A 486 -9.67 -19.68 -12.99
C LEU A 486 -9.59 -18.98 -14.36
N SER A 487 -10.73 -18.49 -14.87
CA SER A 487 -10.73 -17.72 -16.14
C SER A 487 -9.98 -16.39 -16.02
N ASN A 488 -10.09 -15.72 -14.87
CA ASN A 488 -9.33 -14.51 -14.61
C ASN A 488 -7.83 -14.76 -14.48
N LEU A 489 -7.43 -15.86 -13.84
CA LEU A 489 -6.02 -16.26 -13.79
C LEU A 489 -5.42 -16.51 -15.18
N GLU A 490 -6.14 -17.23 -16.07
CA GLU A 490 -5.65 -17.45 -17.43
C GLU A 490 -5.57 -16.15 -18.23
N ARG A 491 -6.55 -15.23 -18.06
CA ARG A 491 -6.47 -13.91 -18.68
C ARG A 491 -5.26 -13.14 -18.15
N PHE A 492 -5.04 -13.12 -16.85
CA PHE A 492 -3.92 -12.45 -16.22
C PHE A 492 -2.56 -12.93 -16.76
N LYS A 493 -2.35 -14.24 -16.89
CA LYS A 493 -1.14 -14.79 -17.48
C LYS A 493 -0.92 -14.31 -18.93
N ASN A 494 -1.99 -14.21 -19.72
CA ASN A 494 -1.92 -13.69 -21.09
C ASN A 494 -1.59 -12.19 -21.11
N ASP A 495 -2.13 -11.42 -20.17
CA ASP A 495 -1.85 -9.98 -20.03
C ASP A 495 -0.37 -9.76 -19.66
N LEU A 496 0.17 -10.53 -18.71
CA LEU A 496 1.60 -10.51 -18.35
C LEU A 496 2.50 -10.91 -19.54
N GLN A 497 2.09 -11.88 -20.36
CA GLN A 497 2.81 -12.23 -21.58
C GLN A 497 2.80 -11.09 -22.62
N THR A 498 1.71 -10.33 -22.68
CA THR A 498 1.62 -9.17 -23.57
C THR A 498 2.60 -8.07 -23.14
N VAL A 499 2.71 -7.79 -21.84
CA VAL A 499 3.72 -6.85 -21.31
C VAL A 499 5.12 -7.26 -21.73
N ARG A 500 5.47 -8.53 -21.56
CA ARG A 500 6.79 -9.05 -21.94
C ARG A 500 7.10 -8.93 -23.42
N ASN A 501 6.09 -9.12 -24.27
CA ASN A 501 6.28 -9.03 -25.71
C ASN A 501 6.43 -7.57 -26.21
N ASN A 502 5.95 -6.62 -25.42
CA ASN A 502 5.99 -5.18 -25.75
C ASN A 502 7.25 -4.51 -25.18
N ASN A 503 8.01 -5.17 -24.36
CA ASN A 503 9.25 -4.75 -23.75
C ASN A 503 10.43 -5.59 -24.19
#